data_2c22648b372080b23bad580e8ab31da5
#
_entry.id   2c22648b372080b23bad580e8ab31da5
#
_cell.length_a   1.000
_cell.length_b   1.000
_cell.length_c   1.000
_cell.angle_alpha   90.00
_cell.angle_beta   90.00
_cell.angle_gamma   90.00
#
_symmetry.space_group_name_H-M   'P 1'
#
loop_
_entity.id
_entity.type
_entity.pdbx_description
1 polymer ?
#
loop_
_entity_poly.entity_id
_entity_poly.type
_entity_poly.pdbx_seq_one_letter_code
_entity_poly.pdbx_strand_id
1 'polypeptide(L)'
;LGIPKEPKAALDLILRNAAPRVMDLGRLTYLDEDQPEESRLFAVSCGIGFDAAVCAEAMHSPIKDTMNRIGLGKLTYLGIALKQLITARKVSCTLTIENAVNGKQTAFQLPRFLFVTCMSHRYEGGGFMFCPPAMDNDGILDLCCVGNISKVLVLLALPTAFFGNNYFVKGI
;
A
#
# COMPACT_ATOMS: atom_id res chain seq x y z
N LEU A 1 -12.10 -0.78 7.72
CA LEU A 1 -12.15 -1.24 9.13
C LEU A 1 -13.53 -1.00 9.79
N GLY A 2 -14.44 -0.25 9.17
CA GLY A 2 -15.78 0.02 9.71
C GLY A 2 -15.82 0.96 10.92
N ILE A 3 -14.71 1.62 11.25
CA ILE A 3 -14.64 2.59 12.33
C ILE A 3 -15.18 3.94 11.83
N PRO A 4 -16.14 4.57 12.55
CA PRO A 4 -16.63 5.90 12.19
C PRO A 4 -15.51 6.95 12.11
N LYS A 5 -15.62 7.89 11.17
CA LYS A 5 -14.63 8.99 11.03
C LYS A 5 -14.80 10.06 12.11
N GLU A 6 -15.99 10.20 12.67
CA GLU A 6 -16.25 11.15 13.72
C GLU A 6 -15.74 10.58 15.06
N PRO A 7 -14.85 11.30 15.80
CA PRO A 7 -14.16 10.76 16.98
C PRO A 7 -15.12 10.29 18.09
N LYS A 8 -16.22 11.03 18.32
CA LYS A 8 -17.20 10.66 19.35
C LYS A 8 -17.91 9.36 18.99
N ALA A 9 -18.31 9.20 17.73
CA ALA A 9 -18.98 7.98 17.26
C ALA A 9 -18.00 6.79 17.28
N ALA A 10 -16.71 6.99 16.98
CA ALA A 10 -15.69 5.97 17.11
C ALA A 10 -15.50 5.53 18.57
N LEU A 11 -15.46 6.48 19.49
CA LEU A 11 -15.34 6.21 20.92
C LEU A 11 -16.60 5.49 21.45
N ASP A 12 -17.80 5.93 21.07
CA ASP A 12 -19.04 5.29 21.43
C ASP A 12 -19.10 3.83 20.96
N LEU A 13 -18.58 3.54 19.75
CA LEU A 13 -18.47 2.18 19.23
C LEU A 13 -17.61 1.29 20.13
N ILE A 14 -16.46 1.79 20.59
CA ILE A 14 -15.54 1.08 21.49
C ILE A 14 -16.20 0.84 22.86
N LEU A 15 -16.83 1.87 23.41
CA LEU A 15 -17.42 1.83 24.77
C LEU A 15 -18.70 0.97 24.86
N ARG A 16 -19.43 0.84 23.74
CA ARG A 16 -20.66 0.01 23.69
C ARG A 16 -20.38 -1.48 23.45
N ASN A 17 -19.16 -1.95 23.68
CA ASN A 17 -18.76 -3.35 23.49
C ASN A 17 -19.10 -3.87 22.08
N ALA A 18 -18.70 -3.14 21.07
CA ALA A 18 -18.66 -3.70 19.73
C ALA A 18 -17.90 -5.03 19.79
N ALA A 19 -18.48 -6.08 19.23
CA ALA A 19 -17.86 -7.40 19.25
C ALA A 19 -16.45 -7.29 18.66
N PRO A 20 -15.43 -7.83 19.35
CA PRO A 20 -14.06 -7.79 18.84
C PRO A 20 -14.02 -8.52 17.50
N ARG A 21 -13.31 -7.94 16.53
CA ARG A 21 -13.09 -8.52 15.23
C ARG A 21 -11.64 -8.97 15.11
N VAL A 22 -11.46 -10.21 14.73
CA VAL A 22 -10.14 -10.73 14.39
C VAL A 22 -9.75 -10.19 13.02
N MET A 23 -8.53 -9.72 12.87
CA MET A 23 -7.96 -9.31 11.60
C MET A 23 -6.54 -9.85 11.46
N ASP A 24 -6.14 -10.07 10.22
CA ASP A 24 -4.81 -10.52 9.88
C ASP A 24 -3.79 -9.39 10.03
N LEU A 25 -2.59 -9.76 10.44
CA LEU A 25 -1.44 -8.87 10.48
C LEU A 25 -0.36 -9.41 9.55
N GLY A 26 0.15 -8.57 8.67
CA GLY A 26 1.35 -8.88 7.92
C GLY A 26 2.60 -8.64 8.76
N ARG A 27 3.65 -9.40 8.50
CA ARG A 27 4.98 -9.20 9.08
C ARG A 27 5.96 -8.89 7.95
N LEU A 28 6.59 -7.74 8.04
CA LEU A 28 7.75 -7.38 7.24
C LEU A 28 9.01 -7.75 8.01
N THR A 29 9.86 -8.58 7.42
CA THR A 29 11.20 -8.86 7.92
C THR A 29 12.20 -8.34 6.91
N TYR A 30 13.21 -7.60 7.35
CA TYR A 30 14.23 -7.03 6.49
C TYR A 30 15.60 -7.09 7.16
N LEU A 31 16.61 -7.16 6.31
CA LEU A 31 18.02 -7.08 6.72
C LEU A 31 18.54 -5.70 6.34
N ASP A 32 19.13 -5.01 7.30
CA ASP A 32 19.97 -3.86 7.04
C ASP A 32 21.42 -4.35 7.04
N GLU A 33 22.27 -3.84 6.11
CA GLU A 33 23.63 -4.35 5.91
C GLU A 33 24.49 -4.33 7.20
N ASP A 34 24.18 -3.41 8.13
CA ASP A 34 24.93 -3.18 9.36
C ASP A 34 24.13 -3.52 10.64
N GLN A 35 22.93 -4.09 10.54
CA GLN A 35 22.04 -4.32 11.68
C GLN A 35 21.55 -5.78 11.70
N PRO A 36 21.19 -6.32 12.89
CA PRO A 36 20.51 -7.59 12.96
C PRO A 36 19.16 -7.53 12.25
N GLU A 37 18.67 -8.70 11.84
CA GLU A 37 17.35 -8.84 11.24
C GLU A 37 16.27 -8.13 12.07
N GLU A 38 15.56 -7.20 11.45
CA GLU A 38 14.43 -6.51 12.07
C GLU A 38 13.11 -7.00 11.49
N SER A 39 12.09 -7.00 12.32
CA SER A 39 10.74 -7.29 11.87
C SER A 39 9.73 -6.27 12.39
N ARG A 40 8.72 -5.93 11.57
CA ARG A 40 7.62 -5.05 11.92
C ARG A 40 6.30 -5.64 11.47
N LEU A 41 5.28 -5.46 12.30
CA LEU A 41 3.90 -5.83 11.94
C LEU A 41 3.21 -4.67 11.25
N PHE A 42 2.37 -5.00 10.26
CA PHE A 42 1.49 -4.04 9.61
C PHE A 42 0.06 -4.59 9.54
N ALA A 43 -0.93 -3.71 9.63
CA ALA A 43 -2.33 -4.06 9.70
C ALA A 43 -3.10 -3.79 8.38
N VAL A 44 -2.53 -3.02 7.46
CA VAL A 44 -3.19 -2.63 6.21
C VAL A 44 -2.32 -2.98 5.02
N SER A 45 -1.14 -2.40 4.93
CA SER A 45 -0.25 -2.59 3.78
C SER A 45 1.21 -2.40 4.15
N CYS A 46 2.07 -2.97 3.32
CA CYS A 46 3.51 -2.73 3.33
C CYS A 46 4.00 -2.60 1.88
N GLY A 47 4.58 -1.47 1.54
CA GLY A 47 5.04 -1.16 0.19
C GLY A 47 6.56 -1.11 0.06
N ILE A 48 7.05 -1.45 -1.13
CA ILE A 48 8.46 -1.34 -1.54
C ILE A 48 8.54 -0.59 -2.86
N GLY A 49 9.46 0.35 -2.98
CA GLY A 49 9.67 1.12 -4.19
C GLY A 49 8.92 2.46 -4.19
N PHE A 50 8.26 2.80 -5.29
CA PHE A 50 7.59 4.09 -5.48
C PHE A 50 6.59 4.40 -4.37
N ASP A 51 5.78 3.43 -3.95
CA ASP A 51 4.79 3.60 -2.90
C ASP A 51 5.44 4.00 -1.56
N ALA A 52 6.46 3.26 -1.13
CA ALA A 52 7.23 3.57 0.07
C ALA A 52 7.88 4.97 -0.02
N ALA A 53 8.39 5.36 -1.19
CA ALA A 53 9.00 6.67 -1.39
C ALA A 53 7.98 7.81 -1.25
N VAL A 54 6.75 7.64 -1.75
CA VAL A 54 5.65 8.60 -1.57
C VAL A 54 5.30 8.74 -0.10
N CYS A 55 5.16 7.63 0.62
CA CYS A 55 4.87 7.62 2.05
C CYS A 55 5.98 8.30 2.86
N ALA A 56 7.23 7.97 2.60
CA ALA A 56 8.38 8.56 3.28
C ALA A 56 8.45 10.08 3.07
N GLU A 57 8.31 10.57 1.84
CA GLU A 57 8.29 12.00 1.57
C GLU A 57 7.08 12.70 2.22
N ALA A 58 5.90 12.06 2.19
CA ALA A 58 4.71 12.61 2.81
C ALA A 58 4.83 12.71 4.34
N MET A 59 5.54 11.81 4.99
CA MET A 59 5.80 11.87 6.44
C MET A 59 6.70 13.05 6.82
N HIS A 60 7.64 13.44 5.97
CA HIS A 60 8.61 14.50 6.22
C HIS A 60 8.19 15.86 5.60
N SER A 61 7.05 15.93 4.94
CA SER A 61 6.60 17.14 4.25
C SER A 61 6.01 18.17 5.23
N PRO A 62 6.65 19.34 5.45
CA PRO A 62 6.12 20.38 6.32
C PRO A 62 4.84 21.03 5.77
N ILE A 63 4.61 20.91 4.45
CA ILE A 63 3.44 21.47 3.78
C ILE A 63 2.19 20.62 4.04
N LYS A 64 2.36 19.33 4.29
CA LYS A 64 1.25 18.38 4.50
C LYS A 64 0.30 18.82 5.62
N ASP A 65 0.83 19.22 6.76
CA ASP A 65 0.02 19.59 7.92
C ASP A 65 -0.80 20.86 7.66
N THR A 66 -0.20 21.83 6.99
CA THR A 66 -0.88 23.05 6.58
C THR A 66 -1.98 22.77 5.56
N MET A 67 -1.69 21.95 4.55
CA MET A 67 -2.65 21.57 3.52
C MET A 67 -3.79 20.72 4.08
N ASN A 68 -3.51 19.85 5.04
CA ASN A 68 -4.54 19.08 5.73
C ASN A 68 -5.51 19.97 6.51
N ARG A 69 -5.02 21.02 7.17
CA ARG A 69 -5.85 21.97 7.92
C ARG A 69 -6.85 22.72 7.03
N ILE A 70 -6.50 22.98 5.78
CA ILE A 70 -7.38 23.67 4.80
C ILE A 70 -8.14 22.68 3.88
N GLY A 71 -8.12 21.37 4.20
CA GLY A 71 -8.85 20.36 3.44
C GLY A 71 -8.21 19.94 2.12
N LEU A 72 -7.01 20.42 1.80
CA LEU A 72 -6.29 20.14 0.55
C LEU A 72 -5.22 19.04 0.68
N GLY A 73 -5.24 18.25 1.75
CA GLY A 73 -4.27 17.19 2.00
C GLY A 73 -4.16 16.17 0.86
N LYS A 74 -5.27 15.85 0.18
CA LYS A 74 -5.25 14.94 -0.99
C LYS A 74 -4.43 15.49 -2.16
N LEU A 75 -4.45 16.80 -2.37
CA LEU A 75 -3.65 17.45 -3.43
C LEU A 75 -2.16 17.42 -3.11
N THR A 76 -1.78 17.52 -1.83
CA THR A 76 -0.38 17.35 -1.41
C THR A 76 0.13 15.96 -1.72
N TYR A 77 -0.64 14.91 -1.38
CA TYR A 77 -0.27 13.53 -1.72
C TYR A 77 -0.16 13.32 -3.22
N LEU A 78 -1.09 13.87 -4.00
CA LEU A 78 -1.03 13.79 -5.46
C LEU A 78 0.23 14.48 -6.02
N GLY A 79 0.59 15.65 -5.49
CA GLY A 79 1.81 16.37 -5.88
C GLY A 79 3.08 15.60 -5.54
N ILE A 80 3.15 14.99 -4.35
CA ILE A 80 4.27 14.14 -3.94
C ILE A 80 4.34 12.90 -4.83
N ALA A 81 3.22 12.23 -5.07
CA ALA A 81 3.16 11.06 -5.94
C ALA A 81 3.61 11.38 -7.36
N LEU A 82 3.19 12.52 -7.92
CA LEU A 82 3.62 12.95 -9.24
C LEU A 82 5.14 13.22 -9.29
N LYS A 83 5.66 13.94 -8.32
CA LYS A 83 7.11 14.21 -8.20
C LYS A 83 7.90 12.90 -8.09
N GLN A 84 7.49 12.02 -7.19
CA GLN A 84 8.14 10.72 -7.01
C GLN A 84 8.03 9.86 -8.27
N LEU A 85 6.90 9.87 -8.97
CA LEU A 85 6.74 9.13 -10.20
C LEU A 85 7.70 9.62 -11.30
N ILE A 86 7.88 10.94 -11.42
CA ILE A 86 8.81 11.53 -12.40
C ILE A 86 10.26 11.10 -12.09
N THR A 87 10.66 11.15 -10.82
CA THR A 87 12.03 10.86 -10.39
C THR A 87 12.31 9.36 -10.18
N ALA A 88 11.28 8.54 -9.99
CA ALA A 88 11.42 7.11 -9.74
C ALA A 88 12.28 6.43 -10.81
N ARG A 89 13.25 5.63 -10.37
CA ARG A 89 14.04 4.77 -11.23
C ARG A 89 13.43 3.38 -11.23
N LYS A 90 13.27 2.81 -12.42
CA LYS A 90 12.88 1.41 -12.55
C LYS A 90 14.10 0.54 -12.39
N VAL A 91 14.00 -0.45 -11.53
CA VAL A 91 15.08 -1.40 -11.24
C VAL A 91 14.64 -2.81 -11.63
N SER A 92 15.59 -3.72 -11.75
CA SER A 92 15.29 -5.14 -11.88
C SER A 92 15.14 -5.75 -10.49
N CYS A 93 14.10 -6.54 -10.28
CA CYS A 93 13.94 -7.32 -9.06
C CYS A 93 13.39 -8.73 -9.36
N THR A 94 13.60 -9.64 -8.42
CA THR A 94 12.98 -10.96 -8.40
C THR A 94 12.01 -11.00 -7.24
N LEU A 95 10.74 -11.29 -7.53
CA LEU A 95 9.71 -11.50 -6.53
C LEU A 95 9.46 -13.01 -6.42
N THR A 96 9.73 -13.59 -5.26
CA THR A 96 9.40 -14.99 -4.98
C THR A 96 8.21 -15.04 -4.04
N ILE A 97 7.18 -15.74 -4.46
CA ILE A 97 5.96 -15.95 -3.66
C ILE A 97 5.91 -17.42 -3.25
N GLU A 98 5.75 -17.65 -1.97
CA GLU A 98 5.52 -18.97 -1.42
C GLU A 98 4.06 -19.14 -1.01
N ASN A 99 3.43 -20.19 -1.50
CA ASN A 99 2.08 -20.54 -1.08
C ASN A 99 2.14 -21.24 0.28
N ALA A 100 1.54 -20.62 1.29
CA ALA A 100 1.57 -21.09 2.68
C ALA A 100 0.91 -22.45 2.88
N VAL A 101 0.00 -22.89 1.98
CA VAL A 101 -0.73 -24.15 2.11
C VAL A 101 0.10 -25.33 1.63
N ASN A 102 0.84 -25.19 0.53
CA ASN A 102 1.55 -26.30 -0.11
C ASN A 102 3.06 -26.08 -0.24
N GLY A 103 3.59 -24.96 0.27
CA GLY A 103 5.01 -24.61 0.21
C GLY A 103 5.54 -24.35 -1.20
N LYS A 104 4.67 -24.30 -2.22
CA LYS A 104 5.10 -24.08 -3.59
C LYS A 104 5.61 -22.65 -3.77
N GLN A 105 6.84 -22.51 -4.21
CA GLN A 105 7.44 -21.24 -4.54
C GLN A 105 7.29 -20.94 -6.04
N THR A 106 6.96 -19.69 -6.34
CA THR A 106 6.89 -19.17 -7.70
C THR A 106 7.68 -17.87 -7.78
N ALA A 107 8.67 -17.83 -8.66
CA ALA A 107 9.52 -16.65 -8.86
C ALA A 107 9.11 -15.90 -10.12
N PHE A 108 8.98 -14.58 -9.97
CA PHE A 108 8.67 -13.64 -11.05
C PHE A 108 9.86 -12.71 -11.26
N GLN A 109 10.36 -12.65 -12.49
CA GLN A 109 11.39 -11.70 -12.89
C GLN A 109 10.73 -10.39 -13.34
N LEU A 110 11.06 -9.31 -12.65
CA LEU A 110 10.51 -7.98 -12.90
C LEU A 110 11.63 -7.04 -13.39
N PRO A 111 11.92 -7.01 -14.69
CA PRO A 111 13.06 -6.27 -15.23
C PRO A 111 12.91 -4.74 -15.13
N ARG A 112 11.70 -4.25 -14.95
CA ARG A 112 11.37 -2.81 -14.86
C ARG A 112 10.38 -2.57 -13.74
N PHE A 113 10.75 -3.04 -12.56
CA PHE A 113 9.97 -2.89 -11.33
C PHE A 113 9.83 -1.42 -10.92
N LEU A 114 8.64 -1.01 -10.56
CA LEU A 114 8.35 0.31 -10.00
C LEU A 114 7.99 0.22 -8.51
N PHE A 115 7.02 -0.63 -8.16
CA PHE A 115 6.68 -0.92 -6.76
C PHE A 115 5.90 -2.22 -6.63
N VAL A 116 5.90 -2.74 -5.41
CA VAL A 116 4.96 -3.75 -4.93
C VAL A 116 4.39 -3.29 -3.60
N THR A 117 3.11 -3.52 -3.40
CA THR A 117 2.47 -3.38 -2.10
C THR A 117 1.80 -4.70 -1.72
N CYS A 118 2.11 -5.15 -0.49
CA CYS A 118 1.49 -6.32 0.14
C CYS A 118 0.33 -5.81 0.99
N MET A 119 -0.86 -6.34 0.76
CA MET A 119 -2.11 -5.84 1.33
C MET A 119 -2.78 -6.93 2.15
N SER A 120 -3.16 -6.63 3.38
CA SER A 120 -4.14 -7.40 4.17
C SER A 120 -5.53 -6.78 4.12
N HIS A 121 -5.71 -5.71 3.35
CA HIS A 121 -6.95 -4.96 3.22
C HIS A 121 -7.05 -4.35 1.82
N ARG A 122 -8.28 -4.26 1.26
CA ARG A 122 -8.47 -3.77 -0.11
C ARG A 122 -8.07 -2.32 -0.36
N TYR A 123 -8.09 -1.49 0.68
CA TYR A 123 -7.80 -0.06 0.58
C TYR A 123 -6.46 0.28 1.20
N GLU A 124 -5.74 1.14 0.52
CA GLU A 124 -4.59 1.86 1.06
C GLU A 124 -4.97 3.29 1.47
N GLY A 125 -3.99 4.06 1.93
CA GLY A 125 -4.18 5.46 2.31
C GLY A 125 -4.82 6.30 1.22
N GLY A 126 -5.68 7.26 1.61
CA GLY A 126 -6.37 8.14 0.68
C GLY A 126 -7.58 7.55 -0.05
N GLY A 127 -7.91 6.27 0.18
CA GLY A 127 -9.05 5.59 -0.45
C GLY A 127 -8.72 4.87 -1.75
N PHE A 128 -7.44 4.68 -2.06
CA PHE A 128 -7.01 3.84 -3.18
C PHE A 128 -7.30 2.37 -2.90
N MET A 129 -7.98 1.71 -3.81
CA MET A 129 -8.31 0.29 -3.74
C MET A 129 -7.32 -0.50 -4.62
N PHE A 130 -6.14 -0.80 -4.09
CA PHE A 130 -5.11 -1.49 -4.87
C PHE A 130 -5.36 -2.99 -5.02
N CYS A 131 -5.94 -3.63 -4.02
CA CYS A 131 -6.29 -5.06 -4.05
C CYS A 131 -7.78 -5.24 -3.72
N PRO A 132 -8.69 -5.05 -4.69
CA PRO A 132 -10.14 -5.15 -4.47
C PRO A 132 -10.61 -6.46 -3.84
N PRO A 133 -10.03 -7.64 -4.16
CA PRO A 133 -10.43 -8.91 -3.56
C PRO A 133 -9.90 -9.12 -2.14
N ALA A 134 -8.89 -8.33 -1.67
CA ALA A 134 -8.26 -8.55 -0.38
C ALA A 134 -9.26 -8.54 0.78
N MET A 135 -9.12 -9.53 1.65
CA MET A 135 -9.88 -9.71 2.88
C MET A 135 -8.93 -9.66 4.07
N ASP A 136 -9.38 -9.08 5.16
CA ASP A 136 -8.55 -8.83 6.34
C ASP A 136 -8.64 -9.92 7.42
N ASN A 137 -9.17 -11.11 7.07
CA ASN A 137 -9.41 -12.21 8.01
C ASN A 137 -9.37 -13.60 7.35
N ASP A 138 -8.66 -13.74 6.24
CA ASP A 138 -8.55 -15.03 5.51
C ASP A 138 -7.15 -15.65 5.56
N GLY A 139 -6.22 -15.00 6.26
CA GLY A 139 -4.83 -15.46 6.40
C GLY A 139 -3.98 -15.25 5.15
N ILE A 140 -4.45 -14.45 4.18
CA ILE A 140 -3.78 -14.23 2.89
C ILE A 140 -3.29 -12.79 2.79
N LEU A 141 -2.12 -12.60 2.21
CA LEU A 141 -1.63 -11.29 1.76
C LEU A 141 -1.78 -11.20 0.25
N ASP A 142 -2.54 -10.21 -0.19
CA ASP A 142 -2.67 -9.87 -1.61
C ASP A 142 -1.54 -8.95 -2.06
N LEU A 143 -1.17 -9.05 -3.33
CA LEU A 143 -0.08 -8.27 -3.90
C LEU A 143 -0.59 -7.42 -5.06
N CYS A 144 -0.29 -6.13 -5.02
CA CYS A 144 -0.35 -5.26 -6.19
C CYS A 144 1.08 -4.95 -6.62
N CYS A 145 1.46 -5.43 -7.79
CA CYS A 145 2.81 -5.28 -8.32
C CYS A 145 2.79 -4.49 -9.62
N VAL A 146 3.54 -3.40 -9.69
CA VAL A 146 3.64 -2.57 -10.88
C VAL A 146 5.05 -2.66 -11.45
N GLY A 147 5.13 -3.30 -12.61
CA GLY A 147 6.36 -3.46 -13.39
C GLY A 147 6.16 -3.00 -14.82
N ASN A 148 7.11 -3.07 -15.66
CA ASN A 148 7.13 -2.87 -17.12
C ASN A 148 6.02 -1.99 -17.76
N ILE A 149 5.54 -1.00 -17.06
CA ILE A 149 4.52 -0.04 -17.48
C ILE A 149 5.14 1.36 -17.62
N SER A 150 4.68 2.18 -18.55
CA SER A 150 5.17 3.56 -18.66
C SER A 150 4.69 4.41 -17.48
N LYS A 151 5.49 5.41 -17.07
CA LYS A 151 5.09 6.34 -15.99
C LYS A 151 3.81 7.10 -16.31
N VAL A 152 3.59 7.43 -17.58
CA VAL A 152 2.37 8.09 -18.06
C VAL A 152 1.17 7.18 -17.85
N LEU A 153 1.30 5.88 -18.17
CA LEU A 153 0.21 4.94 -17.97
C LEU A 153 -0.07 4.69 -16.48
N VAL A 154 0.96 4.68 -15.61
CA VAL A 154 0.76 4.66 -14.15
C VAL A 154 -0.06 5.86 -13.70
N LEU A 155 0.28 7.06 -14.18
CA LEU A 155 -0.45 8.28 -13.84
C LEU A 155 -1.91 8.23 -14.28
N LEU A 156 -2.18 7.68 -15.48
CA LEU A 156 -3.54 7.49 -16.00
C LEU A 156 -4.31 6.37 -15.28
N ALA A 157 -3.60 5.38 -14.74
CA ALA A 157 -4.20 4.29 -13.98
C ALA A 157 -4.54 4.68 -12.53
N LEU A 158 -3.84 5.64 -11.93
CA LEU A 158 -4.08 6.06 -10.54
C LEU A 158 -5.55 6.40 -10.24
N PRO A 159 -6.29 7.16 -11.06
CA PRO A 159 -7.71 7.40 -10.81
C PRO A 159 -8.56 6.13 -10.81
N THR A 160 -8.18 5.11 -11.58
CA THR A 160 -8.93 3.84 -11.64
C THR A 160 -8.83 3.05 -10.34
N ALA A 161 -7.75 3.26 -9.56
CA ALA A 161 -7.56 2.62 -8.27
C ALA A 161 -8.57 3.10 -7.20
N PHE A 162 -9.20 4.26 -7.36
CA PHE A 162 -10.32 4.66 -6.48
C PHE A 162 -11.56 3.78 -6.65
N PHE A 163 -11.69 3.13 -7.80
CA PHE A 163 -12.79 2.27 -8.16
C PHE A 163 -12.39 0.77 -8.17
N GLY A 164 -11.14 0.45 -7.80
CA GLY A 164 -10.61 -0.90 -7.83
C GLY A 164 -10.47 -1.49 -9.25
N ASN A 165 -10.31 -0.65 -10.26
CA ASN A 165 -10.20 -1.07 -11.66
C ASN A 165 -8.74 -1.05 -12.18
N ASN A 166 -7.77 -0.81 -11.30
CA ASN A 166 -6.35 -0.73 -11.66
C ASN A 166 -5.79 -2.06 -12.23
N TYR A 167 -6.27 -3.20 -11.77
CA TYR A 167 -5.81 -4.53 -12.22
C TYR A 167 -6.24 -4.90 -13.65
N PHE A 168 -7.13 -4.14 -14.27
CA PHE A 168 -7.40 -4.28 -15.70
C PHE A 168 -6.34 -3.60 -16.58
N VAL A 169 -5.45 -2.81 -15.99
CA VAL A 169 -4.38 -2.13 -16.74
C VAL A 169 -3.21 -3.10 -16.89
N LYS A 170 -2.87 -3.45 -18.14
CA LYS A 170 -1.76 -4.37 -18.42
C LYS A 170 -0.45 -3.85 -17.84
N GLY A 171 0.15 -4.60 -16.93
CA GLY A 171 1.40 -4.26 -16.24
C GLY A 171 1.22 -3.88 -14.76
N ILE A 172 -0.02 -3.98 -14.28
CA ILE A 172 -0.40 -3.91 -12.86
C ILE A 172 -0.92 -5.28 -12.43
#